data_59ffe1a6f03bf47d639cd2ef471aa8af
#
_entry.id   59ffe1a6f03bf47d639cd2ef471aa8af
#
_cell.length_a   1.000
_cell.length_b   1.000
_cell.length_c   1.000
_cell.angle_alpha   90.00
_cell.angle_beta   90.00
_cell.angle_gamma   90.00
#
_symmetry.space_group_name_H-M   'P 1'
#
loop_
_entity.id
_entity.type
_entity.pdbx_description
1 polymer ?
#
loop_
_entity_poly.entity_id
_entity_poly.type
_entity_poly.pdbx_seq_one_letter_code
_entity_poly.pdbx_strand_id
1 'polypeptide(L)'
;YEQVWNQVTRRCRGLVADDTTGRIVALPLPKFFNVGEHESGQPYAPALPDEPFEVYDKVDGSLAVVFHYADRWRVASKGSFISAQATWAQRRLDGLDTSALVPGVTYLAEILYPQNRIVVDYG
;
A
#
# COMPACT_ATOMS: atom_id res chain seq x y z
N TYR A 1 17.57 9.18 -0.33
CA TYR A 1 16.56 8.10 -0.30
C TYR A 1 17.17 6.87 -0.97
N GLU A 2 17.89 6.07 -0.20
CA GLU A 2 18.51 4.85 -0.70
C GLU A 2 17.42 3.80 -0.94
N GLN A 3 17.17 3.47 -2.20
CA GLN A 3 16.23 2.40 -2.56
C GLN A 3 16.95 1.05 -2.50
N VAL A 4 17.30 0.62 -1.29
CA VAL A 4 17.93 -0.68 -1.07
C VAL A 4 16.85 -1.74 -0.88
N TRP A 5 16.64 -2.57 -1.89
CA TRP A 5 15.67 -3.65 -1.86
C TRP A 5 16.35 -5.00 -1.69
N ASN A 6 15.97 -5.71 -0.64
CA ASN A 6 16.36 -7.10 -0.36
C ASN A 6 15.13 -7.89 0.15
N GLN A 7 15.32 -9.14 0.52
CA GLN A 7 14.21 -10.00 0.98
C GLN A 7 13.45 -9.43 2.19
N VAL A 8 14.12 -8.69 3.06
CA VAL A 8 13.51 -8.06 4.25
C VAL A 8 12.84 -6.74 3.87
N THR A 9 13.59 -5.82 3.27
CA THR A 9 13.12 -4.45 3.01
C THR A 9 11.96 -4.41 2.02
N ARG A 10 11.86 -5.36 1.08
CA ARG A 10 10.71 -5.49 0.18
C ARG A 10 9.40 -5.71 0.93
N ARG A 11 9.43 -6.44 2.04
CA ARG A 11 8.25 -6.73 2.88
C ARG A 11 7.86 -5.59 3.80
N CYS A 12 8.76 -4.63 4.01
CA CYS A 12 8.54 -3.53 4.95
C CYS A 12 7.87 -2.30 4.31
N ARG A 13 7.52 -2.35 3.01
CA ARG A 13 6.92 -1.21 2.31
C ARG A 13 5.51 -0.93 2.81
N GLY A 14 5.36 0.12 3.61
CA GLY A 14 4.08 0.50 4.21
C GLY A 14 3.64 -0.37 5.41
N LEU A 15 4.52 -1.23 5.91
CA LEU A 15 4.30 -1.99 7.13
C LEU A 15 4.05 -1.05 8.31
N VAL A 16 3.06 -1.38 9.12
CA VAL A 16 2.74 -0.69 10.38
C VAL A 16 2.89 -1.68 11.53
N ALA A 17 3.63 -1.28 12.56
CA ALA A 17 3.78 -2.03 13.78
C ALA A 17 3.44 -1.16 14.99
N ASP A 18 2.92 -1.79 16.03
CA ASP A 18 2.77 -1.21 17.35
C ASP A 18 4.14 -1.23 18.05
N ASP A 19 4.65 -0.08 18.41
CA ASP A 19 5.98 0.08 18.99
C ASP A 19 6.08 -0.44 20.44
N THR A 20 4.96 -0.51 21.15
CA THR A 20 4.88 -1.02 22.52
C THR A 20 4.94 -2.54 22.57
N THR A 21 4.23 -3.20 21.65
CA THR A 21 4.06 -4.65 21.62
C THR A 21 4.92 -5.36 20.59
N GLY A 22 5.46 -4.63 19.62
CA GLY A 22 6.17 -5.16 18.45
C GLY A 22 5.25 -5.89 17.45
N ARG A 23 3.92 -5.88 17.63
CA ARG A 23 2.98 -6.56 16.76
C ARG A 23 2.85 -5.82 15.42
N ILE A 24 2.84 -6.60 14.34
CA ILE A 24 2.45 -6.06 13.03
C ILE A 24 0.95 -5.81 13.04
N VAL A 25 0.56 -4.59 12.75
CA VAL A 25 -0.83 -4.11 12.71
C VAL A 25 -1.36 -4.04 11.28
N ALA A 26 -0.49 -3.69 10.34
CA ALA A 26 -0.79 -3.71 8.91
C ALA A 26 0.40 -4.24 8.11
N LEU A 27 0.12 -5.12 7.17
CA LEU A 27 1.10 -5.70 6.27
C LEU A 27 0.60 -5.60 4.83
N PRO A 28 1.00 -4.55 4.09
CA PRO A 28 0.70 -4.41 2.67
C PRO A 28 1.42 -5.45 1.81
N LEU A 29 1.13 -5.42 0.50
CA LEU A 29 1.87 -6.23 -0.47
C LEU A 29 3.37 -5.89 -0.44
N PRO A 30 4.25 -6.86 -0.61
CA PRO A 30 5.67 -6.63 -0.80
C PRO A 30 5.92 -5.64 -1.96
N LYS A 31 7.07 -4.97 -1.94
CA LYS A 31 7.49 -4.16 -3.09
C LYS A 31 7.53 -5.04 -4.34
N PHE A 32 6.81 -4.64 -5.36
CA PHE A 32 6.86 -5.22 -6.69
C PHE A 32 7.51 -4.24 -7.67
N PHE A 33 7.94 -4.73 -8.81
CA PHE A 33 8.80 -4.03 -9.76
C PHE A 33 8.15 -4.03 -11.14
N ASN A 34 8.65 -3.17 -12.03
CA ASN A 34 8.22 -3.20 -13.43
C ASN A 34 8.72 -4.48 -14.11
N VAL A 35 8.02 -4.94 -15.13
CA VAL A 35 8.40 -6.16 -15.89
C VAL A 35 9.84 -6.08 -16.37
N GLY A 36 10.26 -4.95 -16.95
CA GLY A 36 11.64 -4.76 -17.41
C GLY A 36 12.71 -4.87 -16.33
N GLU A 37 12.37 -4.60 -15.03
CA GLU A 37 13.31 -4.79 -13.93
C GLU A 37 13.52 -6.29 -13.64
N HIS A 38 12.49 -7.12 -13.79
CA HIS A 38 12.58 -8.56 -13.67
C HIS A 38 13.36 -9.16 -14.84
N GLU A 39 13.08 -8.71 -16.07
CA GLU A 39 13.74 -9.19 -17.29
C GLU A 39 15.22 -8.80 -17.37
N SER A 40 15.58 -7.63 -16.84
CA SER A 40 16.97 -7.15 -16.83
C SER A 40 17.85 -7.83 -15.77
N GLY A 41 17.32 -8.78 -15.00
CA GLY A 41 18.07 -9.55 -14.01
C GLY A 41 18.57 -8.72 -12.84
N GLN A 42 17.84 -7.67 -12.46
CA GLN A 42 18.20 -6.87 -11.29
C GLN A 42 18.20 -7.73 -10.02
N PRO A 43 19.22 -7.64 -9.17
CA PRO A 43 19.37 -8.52 -8.00
C PRO A 43 18.24 -8.37 -6.98
N TYR A 44 17.51 -7.26 -7.00
CA TYR A 44 16.39 -7.01 -6.10
C TYR A 44 15.04 -7.46 -6.69
N ALA A 45 14.93 -7.65 -7.99
CA ALA A 45 13.72 -8.08 -8.70
C ALA A 45 13.85 -9.59 -9.03
N PRO A 46 13.11 -10.48 -8.34
CA PRO A 46 13.19 -11.91 -8.62
C PRO A 46 12.67 -12.22 -10.02
N ALA A 47 13.12 -13.31 -10.62
CA ALA A 47 12.54 -13.79 -11.87
C ALA A 47 11.02 -13.97 -11.72
N LEU A 48 10.28 -13.62 -12.77
CA LEU A 48 8.84 -13.89 -12.80
C LEU A 48 8.62 -15.39 -12.92
N PRO A 49 7.68 -15.98 -12.18
CA PRO A 49 7.36 -17.39 -12.33
C PRO A 49 6.71 -17.66 -13.70
N ASP A 50 6.96 -18.84 -14.23
CA ASP A 50 6.29 -19.34 -15.45
C ASP A 50 4.98 -20.03 -15.05
N GLU A 51 3.97 -19.23 -14.75
CA GLU A 51 2.64 -19.69 -14.34
C GLU A 51 1.55 -18.78 -14.92
N PRO A 52 0.29 -19.26 -15.01
CA PRO A 52 -0.82 -18.43 -15.45
C PRO A 52 -0.94 -17.17 -14.59
N PHE A 53 -1.21 -16.04 -15.22
CA PHE A 53 -1.37 -14.74 -14.55
C PHE A 53 -2.57 -13.97 -15.10
N GLU A 54 -3.04 -13.01 -14.31
CA GLU A 54 -4.08 -12.06 -14.70
C GLU A 54 -3.48 -10.66 -14.78
N VAL A 55 -4.00 -9.85 -15.68
CA VAL A 55 -3.57 -8.46 -15.87
C VAL A 55 -4.70 -7.52 -15.49
N TYR A 56 -4.41 -6.57 -14.64
CA TYR A 56 -5.34 -5.54 -14.19
C TYR A 56 -4.80 -4.15 -14.48
N ASP A 57 -5.69 -3.20 -14.70
CA ASP A 57 -5.31 -1.80 -14.77
C ASP A 57 -4.71 -1.35 -13.44
N LYS A 58 -3.53 -0.75 -13.53
CA LYS A 58 -2.93 -0.10 -12.37
C LYS A 58 -3.31 1.37 -12.35
N VAL A 59 -4.23 1.71 -11.48
CA VAL A 59 -4.66 3.08 -11.27
C VAL A 59 -3.50 3.92 -10.72
N ASP A 60 -3.36 5.14 -11.21
CA ASP A 60 -2.28 6.06 -10.88
C ASP A 60 -2.72 7.06 -9.80
N GLY A 61 -2.41 6.74 -8.57
CA GLY A 61 -2.74 7.54 -7.39
C GLY A 61 -1.75 7.34 -6.26
N SER A 62 -2.21 7.45 -5.02
CA SER A 62 -1.41 7.19 -3.83
C SER A 62 -1.93 5.98 -3.06
N LEU A 63 -1.04 5.12 -2.60
CA LEU A 63 -1.40 3.95 -1.82
C LEU A 63 -2.06 4.36 -0.49
N ALA A 64 -3.26 3.85 -0.23
CA ALA A 64 -3.89 3.81 1.08
C ALA A 64 -3.72 2.41 1.68
N VAL A 65 -3.21 2.35 2.89
CA VAL A 65 -3.15 1.16 3.73
C VAL A 65 -4.23 1.30 4.80
N VAL A 66 -5.28 0.48 4.72
CA VAL A 66 -6.42 0.53 5.64
C VAL A 66 -6.33 -0.66 6.59
N PHE A 67 -6.41 -0.39 7.88
CA PHE A 67 -6.25 -1.40 8.93
C PHE A 67 -7.03 -1.03 10.19
N HIS A 68 -7.31 -2.03 11.02
CA HIS A 68 -8.00 -1.83 12.31
C HIS A 68 -6.98 -1.77 13.45
N TYR A 69 -7.03 -0.69 14.24
CA TYR A 69 -6.16 -0.52 15.40
C TYR A 69 -6.83 0.38 16.45
N ALA A 70 -6.74 -0.02 17.72
CA ALA A 70 -7.35 0.68 18.85
C ALA A 70 -8.85 0.98 18.59
N ASP A 71 -9.60 -0.08 18.32
CA ASP A 71 -11.06 -0.10 18.12
C ASP A 71 -11.61 0.80 17.00
N ARG A 72 -10.77 1.15 16.04
CA ARG A 72 -11.21 1.93 14.86
C ARG A 72 -10.40 1.60 13.59
N TRP A 73 -11.05 1.84 12.46
CA TRP A 73 -10.39 1.78 11.16
C TRP A 73 -9.51 3.01 10.93
N ARG A 74 -8.31 2.77 10.43
CA ARG A 74 -7.29 3.78 10.20
C ARG A 74 -6.74 3.68 8.79
N VAL A 75 -6.26 4.83 8.29
CA VAL A 75 -5.56 4.88 7.00
C VAL A 75 -4.17 5.44 7.19
N ALA A 76 -3.21 4.79 6.56
CA ALA A 76 -1.88 5.34 6.34
C ALA A 76 -1.61 5.45 4.82
N SER A 77 -0.82 6.42 4.42
CA SER A 77 -0.15 6.36 3.13
C SER A 77 1.07 5.43 3.24
N LYS A 78 1.81 5.23 2.16
CA LYS A 78 3.01 4.38 2.14
C LYS A 78 4.00 4.63 3.28
N GLY A 79 4.07 5.84 3.83
CA GLY A 79 5.05 6.20 4.87
C GLY A 79 4.57 7.24 5.86
N SER A 80 3.27 7.51 5.95
CA SER A 80 2.77 8.56 6.85
C SER A 80 1.32 8.32 7.25
N PHE A 81 1.01 8.61 8.52
CA PHE A 81 -0.36 8.67 9.04
C PHE A 81 -1.02 10.04 8.85
N ILE A 82 -0.22 11.08 8.59
CA ILE A 82 -0.63 12.49 8.61
C ILE A 82 -0.36 13.21 7.28
N SER A 83 0.04 12.50 6.24
CA SER A 83 0.13 13.09 4.90
C SER A 83 -1.24 13.61 4.43
N ALA A 84 -1.25 14.55 3.51
CA ALA A 84 -2.49 15.05 2.92
C ALA A 84 -3.36 13.92 2.35
N GLN A 85 -2.72 12.94 1.70
CA GLN A 85 -3.37 11.75 1.14
C GLN A 85 -3.98 10.88 2.24
N ALA A 86 -3.21 10.57 3.31
CA ALA A 86 -3.72 9.76 4.42
C ALA A 86 -4.87 10.47 5.15
N THR A 87 -4.75 11.77 5.38
CA THR A 87 -5.79 12.58 6.02
C THR A 87 -7.07 12.64 5.19
N TRP A 88 -6.94 12.82 3.87
CA TRP A 88 -8.09 12.81 2.97
C TRP A 88 -8.77 11.44 2.96
N ALA A 89 -7.99 10.36 2.82
CA ALA A 89 -8.51 9.01 2.80
C ALA A 89 -9.17 8.61 4.14
N GLN A 90 -8.61 9.03 5.29
CA GLN A 90 -9.23 8.80 6.60
C GLN A 90 -10.61 9.45 6.70
N ARG A 91 -10.76 10.71 6.26
CA ARG A 91 -12.06 11.39 6.26
C ARG A 91 -13.09 10.69 5.39
N ARG A 92 -12.65 10.12 4.25
CA ARG A 92 -13.54 9.33 3.38
C ARG A 92 -13.94 8.03 4.05
N LEU A 93 -12.99 7.33 4.66
CA LEU A 93 -13.25 6.07 5.38
C LEU A 93 -14.20 6.28 6.56
N ASP A 94 -14.05 7.38 7.31
CA ASP A 94 -14.92 7.69 8.45
C ASP A 94 -16.40 7.92 8.05
N GLY A 95 -16.67 8.20 6.77
CA GLY A 95 -18.02 8.34 6.21
C GLY A 95 -18.55 7.09 5.52
N LEU A 96 -17.79 6.00 5.47
CA LEU A 96 -18.21 4.76 4.82
C LEU A 96 -18.72 3.73 5.84
N ASP A 97 -19.63 2.86 5.39
CA ASP A 97 -19.97 1.65 6.14
C ASP A 97 -18.79 0.65 6.08
N THR A 98 -18.16 0.44 7.21
CA THR A 98 -17.03 -0.47 7.37
C THR A 98 -17.42 -1.83 7.95
N SER A 99 -18.72 -2.14 8.06
CA SER A 99 -19.23 -3.38 8.67
C SER A 99 -18.77 -4.64 7.93
N ALA A 100 -18.49 -4.54 6.64
CA ALA A 100 -17.96 -5.64 5.84
C ALA A 100 -16.45 -5.85 5.99
N LEU A 101 -15.73 -4.92 6.61
CA LEU A 101 -14.30 -5.04 6.82
C LEU A 101 -13.99 -5.91 8.05
N VAL A 102 -12.99 -6.75 7.95
CA VAL A 102 -12.59 -7.71 8.98
C VAL A 102 -11.36 -7.19 9.74
N PRO A 103 -11.45 -6.96 11.08
CA PRO A 103 -10.28 -6.63 11.88
C PRO A 103 -9.17 -7.68 11.74
N GLY A 104 -7.92 -7.22 11.62
CA GLY A 104 -6.76 -8.09 11.38
C GLY A 104 -6.43 -8.30 9.90
N VAL A 105 -7.31 -7.88 8.99
CA VAL A 105 -7.03 -7.82 7.55
C VAL A 105 -6.52 -6.44 7.18
N THR A 106 -5.47 -6.38 6.37
CA THR A 106 -4.98 -5.15 5.76
C THR A 106 -5.61 -4.98 4.39
N TYR A 107 -6.33 -3.89 4.19
CA TYR A 107 -6.93 -3.54 2.89
C TYR A 107 -6.07 -2.49 2.20
N LEU A 108 -5.96 -2.60 0.89
CA LEU A 108 -5.24 -1.65 0.06
C LEU A 108 -6.20 -0.96 -0.90
N ALA A 109 -6.05 0.33 -1.05
CA ALA A 109 -6.81 1.13 -2.00
C ALA A 109 -5.91 2.17 -2.66
N GLU A 110 -6.33 2.66 -3.82
CA GLU A 110 -5.67 3.76 -4.49
C GLU A 110 -6.43 5.06 -4.22
N ILE A 111 -5.73 6.08 -3.71
CA ILE A 111 -6.30 7.38 -3.38
C ILE A 111 -6.30 8.23 -4.63
N LEU A 112 -7.51 8.56 -5.11
CA LEU A 112 -7.72 9.41 -6.27
C LEU A 112 -8.55 10.64 -5.86
N TYR A 113 -8.00 11.81 -6.11
CA TYR A 113 -8.73 13.08 -6.06
C TYR A 113 -7.96 14.14 -6.87
N PRO A 114 -8.61 15.21 -7.37
CA PRO A 114 -7.97 16.13 -8.33
C PRO A 114 -6.62 16.69 -7.88
N GLN A 115 -6.46 17.01 -6.58
CA GLN A 115 -5.21 17.55 -6.03
C GLN A 115 -4.14 16.49 -5.79
N ASN A 116 -4.48 15.19 -5.90
CA ASN A 116 -3.55 14.06 -5.80
C ASN A 116 -3.22 13.47 -7.18
N ARG A 117 -3.36 14.24 -8.22
CA ARG A 117 -2.96 13.84 -9.56
C ARG A 117 -1.46 13.62 -9.62
N ILE A 118 -1.05 12.44 -10.08
CA ILE A 118 0.36 12.10 -10.29
C ILE A 118 0.70 12.28 -11.77
N VAL A 119 0.14 11.46 -12.65
CA VAL A 119 0.34 11.54 -14.10
C VAL A 119 -1.00 11.59 -14.83
N VAL A 120 -1.94 10.70 -14.49
CA VAL A 120 -3.23 10.56 -15.16
C VAL A 120 -4.29 11.44 -14.49
N ASP A 121 -5.09 12.09 -15.31
CA ASP A 121 -6.28 12.85 -14.89
C ASP A 121 -7.52 11.98 -15.09
N TYR A 122 -8.16 11.62 -14.02
CA TYR A 122 -9.39 10.79 -14.06
C TYR A 122 -10.68 11.62 -14.01
N GLY A 123 -10.59 12.96 -14.10
CA GLY A 123 -11.74 13.89 -14.07
C GLY A 123 -12.05 14.44 -12.70
#